data_4bdb3a8572d9fce5175e89f3edf0e99b
#
_entry.id   4bdb3a8572d9fce5175e89f3edf0e99b
#
_cell.length_a   1.000
_cell.length_b   1.000
_cell.length_c   1.000
_cell.angle_alpha   90.00
_cell.angle_beta   90.00
_cell.angle_gamma   90.00
#
_symmetry.space_group_name_H-M   'P 1'
#
loop_
_entity.id
_entity.type
_entity.pdbx_description
1 polymer ?
#
loop_
_entity_poly.entity_id
_entity_poly.type
_entity_poly.pdbx_seq_one_letter_code
_entity_poly.pdbx_strand_id
1 'polypeptide(L)'
;LRRNLVIFTSFISFVAISGLFGCDNDVNTGTICKNNPELCSDLHKDSWCRYEKADLINKRYTLKQTPSPTGEQLYHLLINLENYSKCIELAAGVQHILHPERTNDRVRAYGLSAQSLAQLQETTKDSTDLYLAYYHWTRFNDEKAQAIVLNAEKKQQVDDIELLARIASYYQKFDAKKAQQVYLHVFDLSNEDNFNPDWLLGLANTYQKTNDLELTYLLSRANVLMTEHKVSEQKMLSLINNDEAIKSILDEQADDLVDELESGDFKTSSFRIMFMRDKSAL
;
A
#
# COMPACT_ATOMS: atom_id res chain seq x y z
N LEU A 1 53.63 -64.59 8.35
CA LEU A 1 52.21 -64.65 8.75
C LEU A 1 51.83 -63.33 9.46
N ARG A 2 51.15 -62.41 8.76
CA ARG A 2 50.50 -61.24 9.35
C ARG A 2 49.10 -61.13 8.71
N ARG A 3 48.11 -61.39 9.49
CA ARG A 3 46.66 -61.22 9.17
C ARG A 3 46.34 -59.76 9.24
N ASN A 4 45.95 -59.15 8.12
CA ASN A 4 45.39 -57.81 8.10
C ASN A 4 43.89 -57.89 8.42
N LEU A 5 43.50 -57.24 9.50
CA LEU A 5 42.13 -57.06 9.95
C LEU A 5 41.59 -55.80 9.23
N VAL A 6 40.62 -55.97 8.34
CA VAL A 6 39.94 -54.85 7.65
C VAL A 6 38.76 -54.49 8.52
N ILE A 7 38.80 -53.29 9.11
CA ILE A 7 37.68 -52.71 9.85
C ILE A 7 36.78 -51.97 8.89
N PHE A 8 35.56 -52.50 8.64
CA PHE A 8 34.51 -51.82 7.91
C PHE A 8 33.83 -50.82 8.86
N THR A 9 34.09 -49.52 8.67
CA THR A 9 33.34 -48.45 9.32
C THR A 9 32.11 -48.13 8.50
N SER A 10 30.94 -48.52 9.00
CA SER A 10 29.64 -48.22 8.44
C SER A 10 29.29 -46.75 8.74
N PHE A 11 29.31 -45.88 7.70
CA PHE A 11 28.82 -44.52 7.80
C PHE A 11 27.30 -44.54 7.74
N ILE A 12 26.64 -44.34 8.84
CA ILE A 12 25.20 -44.11 8.94
C ILE A 12 24.99 -42.64 8.56
N SER A 13 24.55 -42.39 7.32
CA SER A 13 24.09 -41.08 6.87
C SER A 13 22.75 -40.73 7.54
N PHE A 14 22.79 -39.82 8.49
CA PHE A 14 21.61 -39.22 9.09
C PHE A 14 21.05 -38.19 8.10
N VAL A 15 20.01 -38.58 7.32
CA VAL A 15 19.25 -37.66 6.48
C VAL A 15 18.37 -36.85 7.42
N ALA A 16 18.78 -35.62 7.73
CA ALA A 16 17.93 -34.64 8.38
C ALA A 16 16.82 -34.22 7.41
N ILE A 17 15.62 -34.76 7.59
CA ILE A 17 14.41 -34.27 6.90
C ILE A 17 14.08 -32.93 7.57
N SER A 18 14.59 -31.85 6.96
CA SER A 18 14.12 -30.49 7.25
C SER A 18 12.69 -30.37 6.76
N GLY A 19 11.74 -30.56 7.66
CA GLY A 19 10.31 -30.34 7.38
C GLY A 19 10.11 -28.88 6.98
N LEU A 20 9.70 -28.68 5.75
CA LEU A 20 9.14 -27.42 5.26
C LEU A 20 7.81 -27.17 5.98
N PHE A 21 7.85 -26.57 7.15
CA PHE A 21 6.68 -25.96 7.77
C PHE A 21 6.51 -24.54 7.19
N GLY A 22 6.19 -24.46 5.91
CA GLY A 22 5.59 -23.32 5.30
C GLY A 22 4.08 -23.46 5.33
N CYS A 23 3.45 -23.47 6.50
CA CYS A 23 2.05 -23.15 6.64
C CYS A 23 1.97 -21.64 6.87
N ASP A 24 1.66 -20.92 5.83
CA ASP A 24 1.05 -19.61 5.95
C ASP A 24 -0.23 -19.82 6.78
N ASN A 25 -0.20 -19.45 8.04
CA ASN A 25 -1.33 -19.55 8.97
C ASN A 25 -2.30 -18.39 8.70
N ASP A 26 -2.79 -18.27 7.49
CA ASP A 26 -4.00 -17.48 7.21
C ASP A 26 -5.17 -18.16 7.90
N VAL A 27 -5.44 -17.71 9.13
CA VAL A 27 -6.57 -18.23 9.91
C VAL A 27 -7.83 -17.85 9.16
N ASN A 28 -8.49 -18.86 8.57
CA ASN A 28 -9.73 -18.67 7.82
C ASN A 28 -10.75 -17.86 8.63
N THR A 29 -11.32 -16.82 8.02
CA THR A 29 -12.28 -15.90 8.67
C THR A 29 -13.47 -16.63 9.29
N GLY A 30 -13.90 -17.76 8.73
CA GLY A 30 -14.93 -18.63 9.34
C GLY A 30 -14.50 -19.20 10.69
N THR A 31 -13.24 -19.60 10.83
CA THR A 31 -12.65 -20.05 12.08
C THR A 31 -12.51 -18.92 13.09
N ILE A 32 -12.10 -17.74 12.62
CA ILE A 32 -12.04 -16.53 13.46
C ILE A 32 -13.42 -16.24 14.05
N CYS A 33 -14.45 -16.14 13.21
CA CYS A 33 -15.82 -15.84 13.65
C CYS A 33 -16.43 -16.90 14.56
N LYS A 34 -16.11 -18.18 14.33
CA LYS A 34 -16.58 -19.26 15.20
C LYS A 34 -16.00 -19.16 16.60
N ASN A 35 -14.71 -18.81 16.70
CA ASN A 35 -14.00 -18.72 17.98
C ASN A 35 -14.12 -17.35 18.64
N ASN A 36 -14.47 -16.30 17.89
CA ASN A 36 -14.60 -14.92 18.33
C ASN A 36 -15.85 -14.28 17.72
N PRO A 37 -17.06 -14.71 18.13
CA PRO A 37 -18.31 -14.26 17.51
C PRO A 37 -18.51 -12.74 17.61
N GLU A 38 -17.95 -12.09 18.63
CA GLU A 38 -18.00 -10.64 18.82
C GLU A 38 -17.34 -9.83 17.69
N LEU A 39 -16.37 -10.41 16.96
CA LEU A 39 -15.70 -9.76 15.84
C LEU A 39 -16.54 -9.76 14.56
N CYS A 40 -17.63 -10.55 14.52
CA CYS A 40 -18.37 -10.84 13.30
C CYS A 40 -19.89 -10.66 13.44
N SER A 41 -20.43 -10.57 14.65
CA SER A 41 -21.88 -10.59 14.92
C SER A 41 -22.64 -9.39 14.32
N ASP A 42 -21.95 -8.28 14.11
CA ASP A 42 -22.44 -7.08 13.47
C ASP A 42 -22.45 -7.15 11.94
N LEU A 43 -21.71 -8.09 11.36
CA LEU A 43 -21.56 -8.24 9.90
C LEU A 43 -22.75 -9.03 9.29
N HIS A 44 -23.00 -8.83 7.99
CA HIS A 44 -24.00 -9.58 7.25
C HIS A 44 -23.54 -11.01 6.95
N LYS A 45 -24.51 -11.91 6.66
CA LYS A 45 -24.25 -13.35 6.56
C LYS A 45 -23.99 -13.86 5.14
N ASP A 46 -24.48 -13.16 4.12
CA ASP A 46 -24.35 -13.62 2.74
C ASP A 46 -22.96 -13.29 2.12
N SER A 47 -22.78 -13.58 0.83
CA SER A 47 -21.50 -13.48 0.13
C SER A 47 -21.18 -12.10 -0.44
N TRP A 48 -22.06 -11.10 -0.31
CA TRP A 48 -21.74 -9.74 -0.71
C TRP A 48 -20.57 -9.21 0.09
N CYS A 49 -19.83 -8.27 -0.48
CA CYS A 49 -18.70 -7.62 0.21
C CYS A 49 -17.73 -8.61 0.88
N ARG A 50 -17.51 -9.76 0.25
CA ARG A 50 -16.74 -10.87 0.86
C ARG A 50 -15.30 -10.48 1.18
N TYR A 51 -14.69 -9.64 0.33
CA TYR A 51 -13.31 -9.19 0.49
C TYR A 51 -13.21 -8.17 1.61
N GLU A 52 -14.01 -7.10 1.55
CA GLU A 52 -14.03 -6.04 2.57
C GLU A 52 -14.42 -6.60 3.95
N LYS A 53 -15.34 -7.58 3.96
CA LYS A 53 -15.71 -8.30 5.18
C LYS A 53 -14.55 -9.12 5.74
N ALA A 54 -13.82 -9.84 4.88
CA ALA A 54 -12.68 -10.65 5.29
C ALA A 54 -11.56 -9.77 5.85
N ASP A 55 -11.23 -8.67 5.17
CA ASP A 55 -10.21 -7.71 5.59
C ASP A 55 -10.56 -7.10 6.96
N LEU A 56 -11.83 -6.71 7.16
CA LEU A 56 -12.29 -6.17 8.44
C LEU A 56 -12.19 -7.20 9.57
N ILE A 57 -12.58 -8.45 9.32
CA ILE A 57 -12.48 -9.54 10.30
C ILE A 57 -11.02 -9.79 10.69
N ASN A 58 -10.13 -9.89 9.71
CA ASN A 58 -8.71 -10.13 9.92
C ASN A 58 -8.07 -8.97 10.72
N LYS A 59 -8.39 -7.71 10.37
CA LYS A 59 -7.89 -6.55 11.09
C LYS A 59 -8.39 -6.51 12.55
N ARG A 60 -9.68 -6.76 12.77
CA ARG A 60 -10.24 -6.87 14.12
C ARG A 60 -9.58 -7.99 14.94
N TYR A 61 -9.31 -9.12 14.30
CA TYR A 61 -8.66 -10.26 14.95
C TYR A 61 -7.23 -9.93 15.36
N THR A 62 -6.45 -9.29 14.48
CA THR A 62 -5.10 -8.80 14.80
C THR A 62 -5.13 -7.82 15.98
N LEU A 63 -6.05 -6.84 15.94
CA LEU A 63 -6.17 -5.85 17.01
C LEU A 63 -6.58 -6.46 18.36
N LYS A 64 -7.44 -7.48 18.35
CA LYS A 64 -7.80 -8.21 19.58
C LYS A 64 -6.58 -8.83 20.28
N GLN A 65 -5.55 -9.21 19.51
CA GLN A 65 -4.32 -9.79 20.02
C GLN A 65 -3.28 -8.73 20.42
N THR A 66 -3.54 -7.45 20.13
CA THR A 66 -2.62 -6.34 20.38
C THR A 66 -3.06 -5.55 21.62
N PRO A 67 -2.33 -5.62 22.75
CA PRO A 67 -2.75 -4.97 24.00
C PRO A 67 -2.89 -3.44 23.89
N SER A 68 -2.05 -2.82 23.05
CA SER A 68 -2.06 -1.37 22.80
C SER A 68 -1.86 -1.13 21.30
N PRO A 69 -2.94 -1.01 20.52
CA PRO A 69 -2.85 -0.75 19.09
C PRO A 69 -2.13 0.57 18.79
N THR A 70 -1.28 0.57 17.76
CA THR A 70 -0.64 1.78 17.24
C THR A 70 -1.64 2.63 16.47
N GLY A 71 -1.32 3.91 16.25
CA GLY A 71 -2.16 4.79 15.42
C GLY A 71 -2.27 4.29 13.97
N GLU A 72 -1.21 3.72 13.42
CA GLU A 72 -1.23 3.05 12.10
C GLU A 72 -2.22 1.88 12.07
N GLN A 73 -2.19 1.02 13.07
CA GLN A 73 -3.12 -0.11 13.17
C GLN A 73 -4.59 0.35 13.26
N LEU A 74 -4.86 1.41 14.01
CA LEU A 74 -6.19 2.02 14.10
C LEU A 74 -6.58 2.72 12.80
N TYR A 75 -5.66 3.37 12.12
CA TYR A 75 -5.87 3.94 10.79
C TYR A 75 -6.32 2.85 9.79
N HIS A 76 -5.62 1.72 9.74
CA HIS A 76 -6.03 0.61 8.88
C HIS A 76 -7.40 0.05 9.26
N LEU A 77 -7.76 0.00 10.54
CA LEU A 77 -9.12 -0.38 10.95
C LEU A 77 -10.16 0.63 10.44
N LEU A 78 -9.88 1.93 10.52
CA LEU A 78 -10.75 2.98 9.95
C LEU A 78 -10.98 2.77 8.46
N ILE A 79 -9.91 2.53 7.68
CA ILE A 79 -9.99 2.28 6.23
C ILE A 79 -10.81 1.01 5.94
N ASN A 80 -10.59 -0.08 6.69
CA ASN A 80 -11.34 -1.32 6.48
C ASN A 80 -12.83 -1.16 6.83
N LEU A 81 -13.15 -0.37 7.87
CA LEU A 81 -14.54 -0.02 8.22
C LEU A 81 -15.19 0.86 7.14
N GLU A 82 -14.48 1.85 6.59
CA GLU A 82 -14.97 2.66 5.46
C GLU A 82 -15.29 1.80 4.25
N ASN A 83 -14.36 0.92 3.85
CA ASN A 83 -14.52 0.06 2.69
C ASN A 83 -15.70 -0.90 2.86
N TYR A 84 -15.78 -1.56 4.01
CA TYR A 84 -16.90 -2.45 4.32
C TYR A 84 -18.23 -1.70 4.39
N SER A 85 -18.28 -0.55 5.09
CA SER A 85 -19.49 0.27 5.20
C SER A 85 -19.99 0.73 3.83
N LYS A 86 -19.09 1.19 2.97
CA LYS A 86 -19.43 1.62 1.60
C LYS A 86 -19.93 0.46 0.74
N CYS A 87 -19.31 -0.71 0.83
CA CYS A 87 -19.77 -1.89 0.08
C CYS A 87 -21.14 -2.35 0.58
N ILE A 88 -21.34 -2.49 1.89
CA ILE A 88 -22.60 -2.99 2.44
C ILE A 88 -23.75 -2.00 2.30
N GLU A 89 -23.49 -0.69 2.23
CA GLU A 89 -24.46 0.34 1.88
C GLU A 89 -25.07 0.05 0.51
N LEU A 90 -24.22 -0.17 -0.51
CA LEU A 90 -24.66 -0.52 -1.86
C LEU A 90 -25.45 -1.84 -1.88
N ALA A 91 -24.96 -2.84 -1.15
CA ALA A 91 -25.62 -4.15 -1.07
C ALA A 91 -26.97 -4.09 -0.33
N ALA A 92 -27.12 -3.21 0.66
CA ALA A 92 -28.38 -2.99 1.39
C ALA A 92 -29.47 -2.36 0.50
N GLY A 93 -29.06 -1.59 -0.53
CA GLY A 93 -29.98 -1.05 -1.53
C GLY A 93 -30.53 -2.09 -2.53
N VAL A 94 -29.93 -3.29 -2.59
CA VAL A 94 -30.36 -4.36 -3.49
C VAL A 94 -31.39 -5.26 -2.81
N GLN A 95 -32.65 -5.19 -3.27
CA GLN A 95 -33.74 -5.99 -2.73
C GLN A 95 -33.65 -7.44 -3.19
N HIS A 96 -33.62 -8.40 -2.25
CA HIS A 96 -33.62 -9.82 -2.55
C HIS A 96 -35.07 -10.36 -2.55
N ILE A 97 -35.61 -10.67 -3.72
CA ILE A 97 -37.02 -11.04 -3.90
C ILE A 97 -37.39 -12.33 -3.19
N LEU A 98 -36.56 -13.38 -3.36
CA LEU A 98 -36.84 -14.72 -2.82
C LEU A 98 -36.45 -14.87 -1.32
N HIS A 99 -35.57 -14.00 -0.83
CA HIS A 99 -35.01 -14.04 0.53
C HIS A 99 -34.93 -12.64 1.12
N PRO A 100 -36.06 -12.01 1.46
CA PRO A 100 -36.10 -10.62 1.97
C PRO A 100 -35.32 -10.45 3.28
N GLU A 101 -35.15 -11.53 4.05
CA GLU A 101 -34.35 -11.53 5.28
C GLU A 101 -32.88 -11.17 5.01
N ARG A 102 -32.35 -11.47 3.80
CA ARG A 102 -30.98 -11.08 3.42
C ARG A 102 -30.84 -9.57 3.25
N THR A 103 -31.85 -8.92 2.64
CA THR A 103 -31.88 -7.45 2.55
C THR A 103 -31.91 -6.82 3.94
N ASN A 104 -32.76 -7.32 4.83
CA ASN A 104 -32.84 -6.82 6.20
C ASN A 104 -31.53 -7.00 6.98
N ASP A 105 -30.85 -8.15 6.80
CA ASP A 105 -29.54 -8.40 7.42
C ASP A 105 -28.46 -7.46 6.91
N ARG A 106 -28.44 -7.10 5.61
CA ARG A 106 -27.53 -6.12 5.03
C ARG A 106 -27.81 -4.69 5.58
N VAL A 107 -29.08 -4.29 5.65
CA VAL A 107 -29.48 -3.00 6.22
C VAL A 107 -29.03 -2.88 7.69
N ARG A 108 -29.24 -3.95 8.48
CA ARG A 108 -28.75 -4.01 9.86
C ARG A 108 -27.23 -3.86 9.92
N ALA A 109 -26.51 -4.65 9.10
CA ALA A 109 -25.04 -4.63 9.08
C ALA A 109 -24.48 -3.26 8.63
N TYR A 110 -25.15 -2.59 7.68
CA TYR A 110 -24.80 -1.22 7.30
C TYR A 110 -24.92 -0.25 8.48
N GLY A 111 -26.05 -0.26 9.16
CA GLY A 111 -26.25 0.61 10.32
C GLY A 111 -25.20 0.38 11.41
N LEU A 112 -24.88 -0.87 11.72
CA LEU A 112 -23.87 -1.22 12.73
C LEU A 112 -22.45 -0.85 12.30
N SER A 113 -22.11 -1.03 11.01
CA SER A 113 -20.78 -0.64 10.49
C SER A 113 -20.59 0.87 10.49
N ALA A 114 -21.62 1.63 10.10
CA ALA A 114 -21.59 3.10 10.15
C ALA A 114 -21.45 3.61 11.61
N GLN A 115 -22.14 2.98 12.56
CA GLN A 115 -21.99 3.32 13.98
C GLN A 115 -20.58 3.01 14.50
N SER A 116 -20.03 1.85 14.16
CA SER A 116 -18.66 1.46 14.56
C SER A 116 -17.61 2.40 13.98
N LEU A 117 -17.77 2.78 12.70
CA LEU A 117 -16.90 3.75 12.03
C LEU A 117 -16.97 5.11 12.75
N ALA A 118 -18.16 5.65 12.96
CA ALA A 118 -18.34 6.94 13.61
C ALA A 118 -17.77 6.94 15.05
N GLN A 119 -17.92 5.85 15.79
CA GLN A 119 -17.37 5.72 17.13
C GLN A 119 -15.82 5.73 17.10
N LEU A 120 -15.20 5.00 16.17
CA LEU A 120 -13.75 4.97 16.04
C LEU A 120 -13.21 6.33 15.57
N GLN A 121 -13.89 7.00 14.65
CA GLN A 121 -13.57 8.36 14.22
C GLN A 121 -13.60 9.34 15.41
N GLU A 122 -14.64 9.30 16.22
CA GLU A 122 -14.76 10.18 17.39
C GLU A 122 -13.66 9.92 18.43
N THR A 123 -13.32 8.66 18.69
CA THR A 123 -12.29 8.31 19.67
C THR A 123 -10.87 8.65 19.22
N THR A 124 -10.64 8.83 17.92
CA THR A 124 -9.32 9.08 17.33
C THR A 124 -9.11 10.53 16.85
N LYS A 125 -10.14 11.38 16.88
CA LYS A 125 -10.13 12.73 16.27
C LYS A 125 -9.08 13.69 16.84
N ASP A 126 -8.78 13.58 18.13
CA ASP A 126 -7.79 14.45 18.78
C ASP A 126 -6.41 13.78 18.92
N SER A 127 -6.17 12.70 18.18
CA SER A 127 -4.90 11.99 18.20
C SER A 127 -3.78 12.82 17.58
N THR A 128 -2.60 12.79 18.21
CA THR A 128 -1.37 13.36 17.67
C THR A 128 -0.54 12.36 16.86
N ASP A 129 -1.01 11.11 16.76
CA ASP A 129 -0.40 10.11 15.88
C ASP A 129 -0.53 10.53 14.42
N LEU A 130 0.52 10.37 13.64
CA LEU A 130 0.60 10.90 12.28
C LEU A 130 -0.38 10.23 11.32
N TYR A 131 -0.64 8.93 11.45
CA TYR A 131 -1.61 8.21 10.63
C TYR A 131 -3.04 8.64 10.93
N LEU A 132 -3.37 8.76 12.21
CA LEU A 132 -4.70 9.21 12.63
C LEU A 132 -4.92 10.67 12.30
N ALA A 133 -3.93 11.53 12.49
CA ALA A 133 -3.98 12.93 12.07
C ALA A 133 -4.15 13.03 10.55
N TYR A 134 -3.41 12.24 9.75
CA TYR A 134 -3.58 12.18 8.30
C TYR A 134 -5.01 11.76 7.91
N TYR A 135 -5.59 10.78 8.60
CA TYR A 135 -6.97 10.35 8.38
C TYR A 135 -7.95 11.50 8.60
N HIS A 136 -7.90 12.14 9.77
CA HIS A 136 -8.83 13.22 10.11
C HIS A 136 -8.66 14.45 9.22
N TRP A 137 -7.43 14.81 8.88
CA TRP A 137 -7.17 15.85 7.90
C TRP A 137 -7.83 15.55 6.55
N THR A 138 -7.55 14.37 5.97
CA THR A 138 -7.97 14.07 4.59
C THR A 138 -9.44 13.71 4.46
N ARG A 139 -10.11 13.27 5.54
CA ARG A 139 -11.53 12.93 5.55
C ARG A 139 -12.44 14.07 6.00
N PHE A 140 -11.97 14.89 6.93
CA PHE A 140 -12.79 15.93 7.58
C PHE A 140 -12.27 17.34 7.39
N ASN A 141 -11.16 17.53 6.66
CA ASN A 141 -10.45 18.81 6.53
C ASN A 141 -10.05 19.42 7.88
N ASP A 142 -9.71 18.59 8.86
CA ASP A 142 -9.29 19.03 10.18
C ASP A 142 -7.95 19.79 10.08
N GLU A 143 -7.99 21.09 10.30
CA GLU A 143 -6.81 21.97 10.18
C GLU A 143 -5.74 21.70 11.25
N LYS A 144 -6.15 21.25 12.45
CA LYS A 144 -5.19 20.88 13.50
C LYS A 144 -4.45 19.61 13.13
N ALA A 145 -5.19 18.60 12.66
CA ALA A 145 -4.63 17.35 12.18
C ALA A 145 -3.72 17.57 10.95
N GLN A 146 -4.11 18.45 10.02
CA GLN A 146 -3.27 18.87 8.91
C GLN A 146 -1.95 19.49 9.39
N ALA A 147 -2.02 20.41 10.34
CA ALA A 147 -0.84 21.07 10.87
C ALA A 147 0.13 20.07 11.53
N ILE A 148 -0.39 19.04 12.24
CA ILE A 148 0.44 17.98 12.83
C ILE A 148 1.24 17.27 11.74
N VAL A 149 0.57 16.77 10.68
CA VAL A 149 1.21 16.01 9.61
C VAL A 149 2.21 16.86 8.82
N LEU A 150 1.82 18.06 8.37
CA LEU A 150 2.66 18.89 7.55
C LEU A 150 3.86 19.47 8.34
N ASN A 151 3.71 19.72 9.64
CA ASN A 151 4.83 20.13 10.49
C ASN A 151 5.83 18.98 10.70
N ALA A 152 5.35 17.75 10.87
CA ALA A 152 6.22 16.58 10.98
C ALA A 152 6.98 16.34 9.67
N GLU A 153 6.31 16.41 8.51
CA GLU A 153 6.95 16.28 7.19
C GLU A 153 8.01 17.36 6.99
N LYS A 154 7.67 18.64 7.26
CA LYS A 154 8.61 19.76 7.12
C LYS A 154 9.86 19.63 7.98
N LYS A 155 9.74 18.99 9.14
CA LYS A 155 10.84 18.71 10.06
C LYS A 155 11.57 17.40 9.74
N GLN A 156 11.18 16.69 8.68
CA GLN A 156 11.71 15.38 8.33
C GLN A 156 11.58 14.35 9.48
N GLN A 157 10.45 14.38 10.18
CA GLN A 157 10.11 13.49 11.29
C GLN A 157 9.11 12.39 10.89
N VAL A 158 8.87 12.25 9.59
CA VAL A 158 8.04 11.18 9.04
C VAL A 158 8.98 10.16 8.42
N ASP A 159 9.22 9.06 9.13
CA ASP A 159 10.10 7.97 8.69
C ASP A 159 9.31 6.87 7.95
N ASP A 160 7.99 6.89 8.06
CA ASP A 160 7.11 5.95 7.39
C ASP A 160 6.94 6.33 5.92
N ILE A 161 7.41 5.45 5.03
CA ILE A 161 7.42 5.68 3.58
C ILE A 161 6.01 5.69 2.97
N GLU A 162 5.09 4.89 3.49
CA GLU A 162 3.70 4.86 3.07
C GLU A 162 3.01 6.20 3.38
N LEU A 163 3.21 6.71 4.59
CA LEU A 163 2.66 8.01 4.98
C LEU A 163 3.29 9.16 4.18
N LEU A 164 4.62 9.12 3.94
CA LEU A 164 5.30 10.08 3.07
C LEU A 164 4.73 10.06 1.65
N ALA A 165 4.52 8.89 1.06
CA ALA A 165 3.94 8.75 -0.27
C ALA A 165 2.51 9.33 -0.34
N ARG A 166 1.73 9.15 0.73
CA ARG A 166 0.39 9.75 0.85
C ARG A 166 0.46 11.28 0.95
N ILE A 167 1.43 11.81 1.68
CA ILE A 167 1.69 13.27 1.76
C ILE A 167 2.14 13.80 0.39
N ALA A 168 3.01 13.10 -0.33
CA ALA A 168 3.41 13.45 -1.69
C ALA A 168 2.20 13.50 -2.63
N SER A 169 1.33 12.50 -2.57
CA SER A 169 0.08 12.46 -3.33
C SER A 169 -0.87 13.63 -2.99
N TYR A 170 -0.89 14.08 -1.75
CA TYR A 170 -1.62 15.29 -1.38
C TYR A 170 -1.03 16.54 -2.05
N TYR A 171 0.30 16.74 -1.98
CA TYR A 171 0.96 17.88 -2.61
C TYR A 171 0.80 17.90 -4.13
N GLN A 172 0.66 16.76 -4.80
CA GLN A 172 0.40 16.70 -6.24
C GLN A 172 -0.78 17.58 -6.69
N LYS A 173 -1.74 17.85 -5.83
CA LYS A 173 -2.95 18.59 -6.19
C LYS A 173 -2.68 20.08 -6.43
N PHE A 174 -1.69 20.66 -5.76
CA PHE A 174 -1.46 22.11 -5.76
C PHE A 174 0.01 22.54 -5.76
N ASP A 175 0.96 21.67 -5.40
CA ASP A 175 2.40 21.96 -5.39
C ASP A 175 3.20 20.79 -5.96
N ALA A 176 3.34 20.76 -7.29
CA ALA A 176 4.03 19.69 -7.99
C ALA A 176 5.51 19.59 -7.59
N LYS A 177 6.21 20.76 -7.37
CA LYS A 177 7.62 20.75 -6.97
C LYS A 177 7.81 20.17 -5.57
N LYS A 178 6.94 20.53 -4.62
CA LYS A 178 6.97 19.93 -3.29
C LYS A 178 6.66 18.44 -3.33
N ALA A 179 5.68 18.02 -4.15
CA ALA A 179 5.38 16.60 -4.34
C ALA A 179 6.58 15.82 -4.89
N GLN A 180 7.31 16.38 -5.88
CA GLN A 180 8.55 15.77 -6.40
C GLN A 180 9.56 15.54 -5.27
N GLN A 181 9.83 16.57 -4.45
CA GLN A 181 10.77 16.46 -3.33
C GLN A 181 10.39 15.35 -2.35
N VAL A 182 9.09 15.23 -2.01
CA VAL A 182 8.62 14.22 -1.07
C VAL A 182 8.68 12.83 -1.71
N TYR A 183 8.30 12.65 -2.99
CA TYR A 183 8.47 11.36 -3.67
C TYR A 183 9.93 10.94 -3.77
N LEU A 184 10.85 11.86 -4.08
CA LEU A 184 12.27 11.53 -4.10
C LEU A 184 12.77 11.12 -2.72
N HIS A 185 12.24 11.72 -1.66
CA HIS A 185 12.54 11.28 -0.30
C HIS A 185 11.96 9.89 0.02
N VAL A 186 10.75 9.57 -0.47
CA VAL A 186 10.20 8.21 -0.41
C VAL A 186 11.14 7.21 -1.08
N PHE A 187 11.63 7.52 -2.29
CA PHE A 187 12.57 6.64 -3.01
C PHE A 187 13.92 6.52 -2.28
N ASP A 188 14.42 7.61 -1.66
CA ASP A 188 15.65 7.59 -0.86
C ASP A 188 15.58 6.65 0.37
N LEU A 189 14.39 6.39 0.88
CA LEU A 189 14.12 5.55 2.06
C LEU A 189 13.65 4.13 1.71
N SER A 190 13.29 3.89 0.44
CA SER A 190 12.76 2.61 -0.02
C SER A 190 13.89 1.62 -0.34
N ASN A 191 13.55 0.33 -0.32
CA ASN A 191 14.37 -0.79 -0.76
C ASN A 191 13.51 -1.81 -1.53
N GLU A 192 14.09 -2.93 -1.94
CA GLU A 192 13.41 -3.98 -2.70
C GLU A 192 12.13 -4.51 -2.02
N ASP A 193 12.13 -4.61 -0.68
CA ASP A 193 11.03 -5.21 0.09
C ASP A 193 9.82 -4.28 0.27
N ASN A 194 10.02 -2.94 0.15
CA ASN A 194 9.00 -1.96 0.51
C ASN A 194 8.71 -0.90 -0.55
N PHE A 195 9.38 -0.95 -1.71
CA PHE A 195 9.11 -0.03 -2.82
C PHE A 195 7.77 -0.39 -3.48
N ASN A 196 6.91 0.61 -3.63
CA ASN A 196 5.65 0.45 -4.36
C ASN A 196 5.78 1.10 -5.76
N PRO A 197 5.70 0.31 -6.84
CA PRO A 197 5.81 0.82 -8.21
C PRO A 197 4.81 1.92 -8.57
N ASP A 198 3.65 2.01 -7.91
CA ASP A 198 2.67 3.07 -8.14
C ASP A 198 3.20 4.46 -7.75
N TRP A 199 4.23 4.55 -6.92
CA TRP A 199 4.87 5.83 -6.60
C TRP A 199 5.60 6.43 -7.79
N LEU A 200 6.06 5.60 -8.74
CA LEU A 200 6.60 6.07 -10.03
C LEU A 200 5.55 6.85 -10.83
N LEU A 201 4.30 6.36 -10.88
CA LEU A 201 3.20 7.10 -11.52
C LEU A 201 2.87 8.38 -10.77
N GLY A 202 2.96 8.36 -9.45
CA GLY A 202 2.84 9.55 -8.63
C GLY A 202 3.85 10.62 -9.03
N LEU A 203 5.14 10.27 -9.09
CA LEU A 203 6.21 11.17 -9.48
C LEU A 203 6.07 11.59 -10.96
N ALA A 204 5.76 10.65 -11.89
CA ALA A 204 5.53 10.95 -13.30
C ALA A 204 4.46 12.03 -13.50
N ASN A 205 3.35 11.93 -12.78
CA ASN A 205 2.27 12.93 -12.83
C ASN A 205 2.75 14.33 -12.38
N THR A 206 3.69 14.42 -11.46
CA THR A 206 4.26 15.72 -11.07
C THR A 206 5.10 16.32 -12.19
N TYR A 207 5.91 15.51 -12.90
CA TYR A 207 6.69 15.96 -14.05
C TYR A 207 5.80 16.31 -15.23
N GLN A 208 4.73 15.58 -15.45
CA GLN A 208 3.72 15.95 -16.46
C GLN A 208 3.14 17.36 -16.20
N LYS A 209 2.83 17.68 -14.94
CA LYS A 209 2.32 19.01 -14.55
C LYS A 209 3.36 20.14 -14.74
N THR A 210 4.64 19.82 -14.66
CA THR A 210 5.73 20.76 -14.92
C THR A 210 6.23 20.71 -16.36
N ASN A 211 5.51 19.99 -17.25
CA ASN A 211 5.79 19.81 -18.67
C ASN A 211 7.15 19.15 -18.98
N ASP A 212 7.67 18.32 -18.06
CA ASP A 212 8.83 17.47 -18.33
C ASP A 212 8.34 16.10 -18.81
N LEU A 213 8.07 16.02 -20.12
CA LEU A 213 7.42 14.85 -20.73
C LEU A 213 8.38 13.66 -20.89
N GLU A 214 9.69 13.90 -21.00
CA GLU A 214 10.69 12.84 -21.04
C GLU A 214 10.77 12.11 -19.70
N LEU A 215 10.84 12.84 -18.57
CA LEU A 215 10.81 12.23 -17.24
C LEU A 215 9.44 11.58 -16.94
N THR A 216 8.35 12.15 -17.48
CA THR A 216 7.03 11.50 -17.41
C THR A 216 7.02 10.16 -18.11
N TYR A 217 7.62 10.07 -19.32
CA TYR A 217 7.77 8.83 -20.07
C TYR A 217 8.61 7.83 -19.30
N LEU A 218 9.82 8.21 -18.91
CA LEU A 218 10.79 7.37 -18.20
C LEU A 218 10.16 6.69 -16.97
N LEU A 219 9.54 7.47 -16.10
CA LEU A 219 8.92 6.96 -14.88
C LEU A 219 7.69 6.09 -15.15
N SER A 220 6.90 6.44 -16.17
CA SER A 220 5.76 5.61 -16.57
C SER A 220 6.22 4.28 -17.17
N ARG A 221 7.34 4.27 -17.91
CA ARG A 221 7.94 3.07 -18.47
C ARG A 221 8.50 2.17 -17.38
N ALA A 222 9.24 2.72 -16.42
CA ALA A 222 9.71 1.99 -15.25
C ALA A 222 8.57 1.34 -14.46
N ASN A 223 7.44 2.05 -14.27
CA ASN A 223 6.26 1.45 -13.64
C ASN A 223 5.72 0.25 -14.44
N VAL A 224 5.66 0.34 -15.78
CA VAL A 224 5.20 -0.77 -16.64
C VAL A 224 6.14 -1.98 -16.52
N LEU A 225 7.44 -1.76 -16.40
CA LEU A 225 8.44 -2.83 -16.24
C LEU A 225 8.30 -3.55 -14.89
N MET A 226 8.00 -2.82 -13.83
CA MET A 226 7.81 -3.37 -12.48
C MET A 226 6.42 -3.96 -12.22
N THR A 227 5.46 -3.77 -13.13
CA THR A 227 4.06 -4.19 -12.93
C THR A 227 3.54 -4.93 -14.15
N GLU A 228 2.42 -5.64 -13.99
CA GLU A 228 1.71 -6.25 -15.13
C GLU A 228 0.73 -5.28 -15.83
N HIS A 229 0.81 -3.98 -15.54
CA HIS A 229 -0.10 -2.98 -16.07
C HIS A 229 0.09 -2.81 -17.57
N LYS A 230 -0.99 -2.98 -18.34
CA LYS A 230 -0.99 -2.76 -19.79
C LYS A 230 -1.27 -1.30 -20.07
N VAL A 231 -0.27 -0.60 -20.59
CA VAL A 231 -0.40 0.79 -21.04
C VAL A 231 -0.40 0.82 -22.57
N SER A 232 -1.17 1.74 -23.16
CA SER A 232 -1.13 1.96 -24.61
C SER A 232 0.24 2.53 -25.00
N GLU A 233 1.01 1.79 -25.76
CA GLU A 233 2.32 2.22 -26.26
C GLU A 233 2.21 3.52 -27.08
N GLN A 234 1.15 3.66 -27.89
CA GLN A 234 0.88 4.87 -28.65
C GLN A 234 0.66 6.11 -27.76
N LYS A 235 0.00 5.94 -26.59
CA LYS A 235 -0.18 7.04 -25.64
C LYS A 235 1.16 7.41 -24.98
N MET A 236 2.00 6.44 -24.68
CA MET A 236 3.33 6.71 -24.13
C MET A 236 4.22 7.43 -25.16
N LEU A 237 4.28 6.95 -26.40
CA LEU A 237 5.02 7.58 -27.48
C LEU A 237 4.58 9.04 -27.72
N SER A 238 3.31 9.34 -27.58
CA SER A 238 2.81 10.72 -27.73
C SER A 238 3.41 11.71 -26.71
N LEU A 239 3.88 11.25 -25.56
CA LEU A 239 4.58 12.10 -24.58
C LEU A 239 5.91 12.63 -25.12
N ILE A 240 6.57 11.88 -25.98
CA ILE A 240 7.87 12.21 -26.57
C ILE A 240 7.75 12.51 -28.08
N ASN A 241 6.62 13.06 -28.50
CA ASN A 241 6.34 13.44 -29.90
C ASN A 241 6.51 12.31 -30.93
N ASN A 242 6.29 11.06 -30.53
CA ASN A 242 6.52 9.85 -31.32
C ASN A 242 7.94 9.70 -31.86
N ASP A 243 8.95 10.17 -31.11
CA ASP A 243 10.37 10.06 -31.45
C ASP A 243 10.91 8.70 -30.99
N GLU A 244 11.15 7.79 -31.96
CA GLU A 244 11.66 6.43 -31.69
C GLU A 244 13.11 6.42 -31.20
N ALA A 245 13.92 7.43 -31.51
CA ALA A 245 15.29 7.52 -31.01
C ALA A 245 15.30 7.90 -29.54
N ILE A 246 14.49 8.88 -29.14
CA ILE A 246 14.29 9.25 -27.73
C ILE A 246 13.69 8.07 -26.96
N LYS A 247 12.70 7.37 -27.55
CA LYS A 247 12.10 6.17 -26.95
C LYS A 247 13.15 5.13 -26.58
N SER A 248 14.03 4.78 -27.52
CA SER A 248 15.06 3.75 -27.28
C SER A 248 15.98 4.10 -26.12
N ILE A 249 16.36 5.38 -26.00
CA ILE A 249 17.19 5.87 -24.88
C ILE A 249 16.44 5.81 -23.56
N LEU A 250 15.19 6.26 -23.55
CA LEU A 250 14.40 6.30 -22.32
C LEU A 250 13.95 4.90 -21.87
N ASP A 251 13.76 3.96 -22.81
CA ASP A 251 13.46 2.56 -22.47
C ASP A 251 14.66 1.92 -21.75
N GLU A 252 15.90 2.10 -22.28
CA GLU A 252 17.14 1.63 -21.62
C GLU A 252 17.32 2.27 -20.24
N GLN A 253 17.11 3.58 -20.13
CA GLN A 253 17.16 4.26 -18.84
C GLN A 253 16.07 3.79 -17.86
N ALA A 254 14.91 3.35 -18.36
CA ALA A 254 13.86 2.82 -17.50
C ALA A 254 14.23 1.45 -16.93
N ASP A 255 14.88 0.59 -17.71
CA ASP A 255 15.43 -0.68 -17.23
C ASP A 255 16.51 -0.42 -16.15
N ASP A 256 17.46 0.49 -16.40
CA ASP A 256 18.50 0.86 -15.43
C ASP A 256 17.89 1.45 -14.13
N LEU A 257 16.83 2.28 -14.23
CA LEU A 257 16.12 2.83 -13.07
C LEU A 257 15.46 1.74 -12.23
N VAL A 258 14.87 0.73 -12.88
CA VAL A 258 14.26 -0.41 -12.19
C VAL A 258 15.32 -1.17 -11.39
N ASP A 259 16.46 -1.46 -11.99
CA ASP A 259 17.57 -2.14 -11.32
C ASP A 259 18.06 -1.37 -10.08
N GLU A 260 18.17 -0.03 -10.15
CA GLU A 260 18.56 0.82 -9.03
C GLU A 260 17.50 0.86 -7.91
N LEU A 261 16.22 0.78 -8.27
CA LEU A 261 15.14 0.74 -7.29
C LEU A 261 15.04 -0.63 -6.62
N GLU A 262 15.21 -1.71 -7.36
CA GLU A 262 15.20 -3.08 -6.85
C GLU A 262 16.42 -3.39 -5.97
N SER A 263 17.59 -2.81 -6.29
CA SER A 263 18.78 -2.94 -5.43
C SER A 263 18.73 -2.08 -4.16
N GLY A 264 17.83 -1.08 -4.09
CA GLY A 264 17.77 -0.11 -3.00
C GLY A 264 18.84 0.99 -3.05
N ASP A 265 19.52 1.14 -4.20
CA ASP A 265 20.64 2.07 -4.38
C ASP A 265 20.23 3.44 -4.93
N PHE A 266 18.92 3.68 -5.12
CA PHE A 266 18.39 4.91 -5.72
C PHE A 266 18.99 6.19 -5.12
N LYS A 267 19.17 6.25 -3.81
CA LYS A 267 19.68 7.44 -3.09
C LYS A 267 21.04 7.91 -3.62
N THR A 268 21.89 6.99 -4.08
CA THR A 268 23.25 7.26 -4.61
C THR A 268 23.32 7.23 -6.13
N SER A 269 22.21 6.93 -6.80
CA SER A 269 22.16 6.76 -8.25
C SER A 269 22.23 8.09 -9.02
N SER A 270 22.60 7.99 -10.30
CA SER A 270 22.53 9.12 -11.24
C SER A 270 21.10 9.62 -11.46
N PHE A 271 20.10 8.75 -11.33
CA PHE A 271 18.68 9.10 -11.44
C PHE A 271 18.24 10.07 -10.35
N ARG A 272 18.73 9.89 -9.12
CA ARG A 272 18.47 10.81 -8.03
C ARG A 272 18.86 12.24 -8.38
N ILE A 273 20.03 12.39 -9.02
CA ILE A 273 20.54 13.69 -9.48
C ILE A 273 19.73 14.20 -10.69
N MET A 274 19.39 13.31 -11.63
CA MET A 274 18.60 13.66 -12.81
C MET A 274 17.23 14.24 -12.41
N PHE A 275 16.53 13.58 -11.49
CA PHE A 275 15.21 14.00 -11.04
C PHE A 275 15.21 15.28 -10.20
N MET A 276 16.35 15.67 -9.63
CA MET A 276 16.48 16.94 -8.92
C MET A 276 16.77 18.15 -9.84
N ARG A 277 17.15 17.93 -11.11
CA ARG A 277 17.48 19.03 -12.02
C ARG A 277 16.23 19.81 -12.38
N ASP A 278 16.23 21.10 -12.06
CA ASP A 278 15.19 22.03 -12.49
C ASP A 278 15.49 22.50 -13.92
N LYS A 279 14.79 21.96 -14.92
CA LYS A 279 14.92 22.41 -16.34
C LYS A 279 14.43 23.85 -16.54
N SER A 280 13.74 24.46 -15.57
CA SER A 280 13.28 25.86 -15.68
C SER A 280 14.40 26.89 -15.45
N ALA A 281 15.62 26.43 -15.15
CA ALA A 281 16.80 27.28 -14.94
C ALA A 281 17.71 27.36 -16.19
N LEU A 282 17.31 26.76 -17.31
CA LEU A 282 17.96 26.82 -18.63
C LEU A 282 17.10 27.62 -19.62
#